data_d9597533148adddba373a9e70c10f472
#
_entry.id   d9597533148adddba373a9e70c10f472
#
_cell.length_a   1.000
_cell.length_b   1.000
_cell.length_c   1.000
_cell.angle_alpha   90.00
_cell.angle_beta   90.00
_cell.angle_gamma   90.00
#
_symmetry.space_group_name_H-M   'P 1'
#
loop_
_entity.id
_entity.type
_entity.pdbx_description
1 polymer ?
#
loop_
_entity_poly.entity_id
_entity_poly.type
_entity_poly.pdbx_seq_one_letter_code
_entity_poly.pdbx_strand_id
1 'polypeptide(L)'
;MRYSSLGLIALILLCAPVAGQGKRLTKKDFPDISWQAAGKNGAVCAGGAEAVVAGRDALVKGGNAIDAAVATIFALSITDSERFCFGGEVPILVYDAKRDVVETICGLGTAPKLATREYFEKRKGSIPAKGVESAAVPAMVDGCLSALDRYGTITFADAVQPTLRILDRHEKKWHADLAVTIRRMIDAEKQSPSDRKRGLRLVADFFYRGPIARELDAWCSANGGLLRYTDLATHVTRIEEPTSADYRGYVVYKCGFWNQGPYLLQTLRLLEGFDLKKMGHNRPDTVHAMTEAMKLALADRDVYYADPLFVDVPGGALLSKQYADLRRPLIDMKKSSHARQPGDPRGMKAILDKPPVEGKGGDDSQDTTTCVVADKWGNVVAATPSGFNGVVAGKTGITLGTRLQSLNIWKGHPNCIEPGKRPRITLTPGLVFKDGKPVLAISVAGGDLQDQTALQVMLNVLDFGMSPAEAVTAPRFATKHHLGSFRQTPPELGSLVLYPEFAKATFEDLAARGHKISVPAKKGHLAEPSVIVIDRKTGELRAAGDPRAKRHAAAY
;
A
#
# COMPACT_ATOMS: atom_id res chain seq x y z
N MET A 1 84.37 -8.38 -17.75
CA MET A 1 83.11 -7.74 -18.06
C MET A 1 82.01 -8.75 -17.79
N ARG A 2 81.21 -8.57 -16.71
CA ARG A 2 80.13 -9.49 -16.33
C ARG A 2 78.82 -8.74 -16.50
N TYR A 3 77.95 -9.24 -17.36
CA TYR A 3 76.61 -8.73 -17.53
C TYR A 3 75.68 -9.40 -16.53
N SER A 4 75.02 -8.60 -15.71
CA SER A 4 73.98 -9.02 -14.79
C SER A 4 72.59 -8.96 -15.51
N SER A 5 71.92 -10.08 -15.63
CA SER A 5 70.52 -10.16 -16.13
C SER A 5 69.56 -9.90 -14.99
N LEU A 6 68.78 -8.81 -15.08
CA LEU A 6 67.62 -8.58 -14.23
C LEU A 6 66.41 -9.41 -14.76
N GLY A 7 65.95 -10.33 -13.94
CA GLY A 7 64.75 -11.07 -14.21
C GLY A 7 63.51 -10.24 -13.84
N LEU A 8 62.58 -10.05 -14.81
CA LEU A 8 61.29 -9.40 -14.64
C LEU A 8 60.30 -10.43 -14.08
N ILE A 9 59.91 -10.27 -12.81
CA ILE A 9 58.84 -11.09 -12.21
C ILE A 9 57.51 -10.50 -12.61
N ALA A 10 56.81 -11.17 -13.55
CA ALA A 10 55.42 -10.85 -13.89
C ALA A 10 54.48 -11.34 -12.79
N LEU A 11 53.85 -10.40 -12.07
CA LEU A 11 52.83 -10.69 -11.08
C LEU A 11 51.51 -11.00 -11.83
N ILE A 12 51.19 -12.28 -11.97
CA ILE A 12 49.89 -12.72 -12.50
C ILE A 12 48.86 -12.53 -11.38
N LEU A 13 48.04 -11.47 -11.48
CA LEU A 13 46.84 -11.30 -10.69
C LEU A 13 45.80 -12.35 -11.14
N LEU A 14 45.71 -13.43 -10.38
CA LEU A 14 44.61 -14.38 -10.48
C LEU A 14 43.30 -13.66 -10.06
N CYS A 15 42.52 -13.23 -11.05
CA CYS A 15 41.10 -12.89 -10.80
C CYS A 15 40.40 -14.14 -10.27
N ALA A 16 40.00 -14.12 -9.00
CA ALA A 16 39.13 -15.13 -8.45
C ALA A 16 37.80 -15.14 -9.24
N PRO A 17 37.22 -16.32 -9.53
CA PRO A 17 35.95 -16.38 -10.23
C PRO A 17 34.86 -15.71 -9.37
N VAL A 18 34.09 -14.86 -10.00
CA VAL A 18 32.86 -14.26 -9.44
C VAL A 18 32.01 -15.40 -8.91
N ALA A 19 31.71 -15.38 -7.61
CA ALA A 19 30.86 -16.35 -6.95
C ALA A 19 29.57 -16.55 -7.74
N GLY A 20 29.23 -17.80 -8.01
CA GLY A 20 28.06 -18.17 -8.77
C GLY A 20 26.79 -17.57 -8.16
N GLN A 21 25.80 -17.28 -9.01
CA GLN A 21 24.49 -16.81 -8.59
C GLN A 21 23.92 -17.73 -7.50
N GLY A 22 23.67 -17.17 -6.31
CA GLY A 22 23.11 -17.91 -5.18
C GLY A 22 21.75 -18.50 -5.54
N LYS A 23 21.47 -19.70 -5.04
CA LYS A 23 20.21 -20.41 -5.29
C LYS A 23 19.03 -19.57 -4.76
N ARG A 24 18.07 -19.27 -5.63
CA ARG A 24 16.79 -18.67 -5.23
C ARG A 24 16.08 -19.57 -4.21
N LEU A 25 15.80 -19.03 -3.03
CA LEU A 25 15.07 -19.74 -2.00
C LEU A 25 13.58 -19.86 -2.39
N THR A 26 12.96 -20.98 -2.02
CA THR A 26 11.55 -21.30 -2.30
C THR A 26 10.81 -21.48 -0.98
N LYS A 27 9.48 -21.63 -1.03
CA LYS A 27 8.66 -21.91 0.17
C LYS A 27 9.15 -23.16 0.94
N LYS A 28 9.77 -24.14 0.26
CA LYS A 28 10.32 -25.36 0.90
C LYS A 28 11.49 -25.05 1.84
N ASP A 29 12.17 -23.93 1.62
CA ASP A 29 13.29 -23.49 2.46
C ASP A 29 12.80 -22.79 3.75
N PHE A 30 11.48 -22.56 3.88
CA PHE A 30 10.81 -21.93 5.03
C PHE A 30 9.63 -22.77 5.51
N PRO A 31 9.86 -23.96 6.11
CA PRO A 31 8.80 -24.89 6.48
C PRO A 31 7.78 -24.31 7.47
N ASP A 32 8.22 -23.40 8.34
CA ASP A 32 7.37 -22.76 9.37
C ASP A 32 6.51 -21.60 8.84
N ILE A 33 6.63 -21.26 7.56
CA ILE A 33 5.86 -20.20 6.93
C ILE A 33 4.68 -20.80 6.17
N SER A 34 3.48 -20.37 6.53
CA SER A 34 2.24 -20.80 5.87
C SER A 34 1.46 -19.58 5.36
N TRP A 35 0.27 -19.79 4.80
CA TRP A 35 -0.65 -18.69 4.47
C TRP A 35 -1.52 -18.27 5.67
N GLN A 36 -1.50 -19.07 6.75
CA GLN A 36 -2.14 -18.77 8.03
C GLN A 36 -1.25 -19.23 9.19
N ALA A 37 -1.34 -18.53 10.31
CA ALA A 37 -0.61 -18.85 11.54
C ALA A 37 -1.35 -18.29 12.76
N ALA A 38 -1.12 -18.88 13.94
CA ALA A 38 -1.63 -18.39 15.21
C ALA A 38 -0.55 -18.45 16.30
N GLY A 39 -0.55 -17.46 17.20
CA GLY A 39 0.40 -17.36 18.30
C GLY A 39 -0.01 -16.28 19.28
N LYS A 40 0.80 -16.06 20.35
CA LYS A 40 0.50 -15.05 21.38
C LYS A 40 1.59 -13.99 21.53
N ASN A 41 2.80 -14.28 21.04
CA ASN A 41 3.95 -13.39 21.26
C ASN A 41 4.20 -12.45 20.08
N GLY A 42 3.69 -12.81 18.91
CA GLY A 42 3.81 -11.97 17.71
C GLY A 42 3.25 -12.65 16.47
N ALA A 43 2.80 -11.85 15.52
CA ALA A 43 2.31 -12.31 14.22
C ALA A 43 2.73 -11.36 13.11
N VAL A 44 3.08 -11.92 11.95
CA VAL A 44 3.39 -11.20 10.71
C VAL A 44 2.61 -11.82 9.57
N CYS A 45 1.97 -11.00 8.74
CA CYS A 45 1.35 -11.44 7.50
C CYS A 45 1.72 -10.48 6.37
N ALA A 46 2.31 -11.01 5.28
CA ALA A 46 2.84 -10.16 4.22
C ALA A 46 2.93 -10.87 2.85
N GLY A 47 3.41 -10.18 1.88
CA GLY A 47 3.78 -10.70 0.55
C GLY A 47 4.87 -11.72 0.52
N GLY A 48 5.81 -12.06 0.19
CA GLY A 48 6.86 -13.09 0.12
C GLY A 48 7.22 -13.74 1.45
N ALA A 49 7.49 -15.02 1.42
CA ALA A 49 7.84 -15.81 2.61
C ALA A 49 9.09 -15.28 3.34
N GLU A 50 10.14 -14.91 2.61
CA GLU A 50 11.36 -14.36 3.21
C GLU A 50 11.12 -13.02 3.93
N ALA A 51 10.21 -12.20 3.43
CA ALA A 51 9.85 -10.96 4.10
C ALA A 51 9.09 -11.22 5.40
N VAL A 52 8.23 -12.25 5.44
CA VAL A 52 7.58 -12.72 6.68
C VAL A 52 8.62 -13.22 7.68
N VAL A 53 9.62 -13.97 7.22
CA VAL A 53 10.75 -14.41 8.09
C VAL A 53 11.50 -13.22 8.65
N ALA A 54 11.79 -12.18 7.86
CA ALA A 54 12.48 -10.98 8.33
C ALA A 54 11.72 -10.30 9.49
N GLY A 55 10.40 -10.15 9.37
CA GLY A 55 9.56 -9.57 10.42
C GLY A 55 9.46 -10.47 11.66
N ARG A 56 9.21 -11.77 11.47
CA ARG A 56 9.17 -12.74 12.58
C ARG A 56 10.48 -12.74 13.37
N ASP A 57 11.60 -12.78 12.69
CA ASP A 57 12.91 -12.81 13.32
C ASP A 57 13.20 -11.53 14.10
N ALA A 58 12.71 -10.37 13.63
CA ALA A 58 12.79 -9.13 14.38
C ALA A 58 11.98 -9.21 15.70
N LEU A 59 10.75 -9.74 15.65
CA LEU A 59 9.92 -9.97 16.85
C LEU A 59 10.57 -10.97 17.83
N VAL A 60 11.08 -12.10 17.32
CA VAL A 60 11.74 -13.14 18.15
C VAL A 60 12.98 -12.60 18.85
N LYS A 61 13.72 -11.69 18.22
CA LYS A 61 14.89 -11.00 18.81
C LYS A 61 14.51 -9.91 19.80
N GLY A 62 13.23 -9.67 20.06
CA GLY A 62 12.75 -8.69 21.04
C GLY A 62 12.42 -7.31 20.45
N GLY A 63 12.44 -7.15 19.12
CA GLY A 63 11.89 -5.97 18.45
C GLY A 63 10.37 -5.92 18.57
N ASN A 64 9.81 -4.72 18.48
CA ASN A 64 8.37 -4.51 18.51
C ASN A 64 7.71 -4.66 17.12
N ALA A 65 6.39 -4.47 17.04
CA ALA A 65 5.64 -4.60 15.78
C ALA A 65 6.13 -3.64 14.69
N ILE A 66 6.62 -2.46 15.06
CA ILE A 66 7.13 -1.46 14.14
C ILE A 66 8.48 -1.90 13.57
N ASP A 67 9.37 -2.39 14.39
CA ASP A 67 10.66 -2.95 13.99
C ASP A 67 10.48 -4.09 12.99
N ALA A 68 9.55 -5.00 13.30
CA ALA A 68 9.22 -6.12 12.44
C ALA A 68 8.57 -5.68 11.12
N ALA A 69 7.67 -4.70 11.16
CA ALA A 69 7.05 -4.16 9.95
C ALA A 69 8.10 -3.52 9.04
N VAL A 70 9.02 -2.73 9.58
CA VAL A 70 10.10 -2.09 8.81
C VAL A 70 11.04 -3.12 8.20
N ALA A 71 11.46 -4.14 8.97
CA ALA A 71 12.28 -5.23 8.43
C ALA A 71 11.55 -6.00 7.30
N THR A 72 10.26 -6.25 7.47
CA THR A 72 9.41 -6.87 6.44
C THR A 72 9.32 -5.98 5.19
N ILE A 73 9.07 -4.68 5.34
CA ILE A 73 8.93 -3.72 4.23
C ILE A 73 10.22 -3.65 3.41
N PHE A 74 11.39 -3.52 4.06
CA PHE A 74 12.68 -3.53 3.33
C PHE A 74 12.88 -4.85 2.58
N ALA A 75 12.59 -5.99 3.18
CA ALA A 75 12.70 -7.29 2.51
C ALA A 75 11.72 -7.43 1.33
N LEU A 76 10.49 -6.94 1.46
CA LEU A 76 9.49 -6.93 0.39
C LEU A 76 9.94 -6.14 -0.85
N SER A 77 10.71 -5.06 -0.68
CA SER A 77 11.22 -4.28 -1.81
C SER A 77 12.14 -5.09 -2.74
N ILE A 78 12.61 -6.24 -2.29
CA ILE A 78 13.45 -7.17 -3.05
C ILE A 78 12.66 -8.43 -3.43
N THR A 79 11.99 -9.07 -2.48
CA THR A 79 11.28 -10.34 -2.70
C THR A 79 10.03 -10.18 -3.56
N ASP A 80 9.40 -9.02 -3.54
CA ASP A 80 8.19 -8.65 -4.30
C ASP A 80 8.46 -7.45 -5.24
N SER A 81 9.68 -7.36 -5.78
CA SER A 81 10.20 -6.20 -6.52
C SER A 81 9.49 -5.89 -7.85
N GLU A 82 8.59 -6.76 -8.31
CA GLU A 82 7.70 -6.49 -9.45
C GLU A 82 6.51 -5.61 -9.04
N ARG A 83 6.26 -5.47 -7.74
CA ARG A 83 5.09 -4.79 -7.15
C ARG A 83 5.47 -3.63 -6.26
N PHE A 84 6.66 -3.70 -5.67
CA PHE A 84 7.16 -2.72 -4.72
C PHE A 84 8.66 -2.56 -4.89
N CYS A 85 9.19 -1.35 -4.70
CA CYS A 85 10.61 -1.08 -4.89
C CYS A 85 11.18 -0.13 -3.83
N PHE A 86 12.51 -0.10 -3.73
CA PHE A 86 13.24 0.70 -2.74
C PHE A 86 13.00 2.21 -2.89
N GLY A 87 12.77 2.70 -4.10
CA GLY A 87 12.37 4.09 -4.39
C GLY A 87 10.85 4.28 -4.49
N GLY A 88 10.05 3.38 -3.92
CA GLY A 88 8.58 3.45 -3.89
C GLY A 88 8.03 4.21 -2.69
N GLU A 89 6.82 3.81 -2.29
CA GLU A 89 6.05 4.43 -1.20
C GLU A 89 5.41 3.39 -0.29
N VAL A 90 5.14 3.78 0.96
CA VAL A 90 4.47 2.93 1.96
C VAL A 90 3.66 3.76 2.97
N PRO A 91 2.35 3.91 2.81
CA PRO A 91 1.50 4.39 3.90
C PRO A 91 1.43 3.33 5.01
N ILE A 92 1.56 3.77 6.25
CA ILE A 92 1.57 2.92 7.44
C ILE A 92 0.59 3.45 8.45
N LEU A 93 -0.30 2.61 8.96
CA LEU A 93 -1.08 2.84 10.18
C LEU A 93 -0.39 2.12 11.34
N VAL A 94 -0.15 2.85 12.42
CA VAL A 94 0.46 2.33 13.66
C VAL A 94 -0.49 2.55 14.81
N TYR A 95 -0.75 1.51 15.59
CA TYR A 95 -1.25 1.64 16.94
C TYR A 95 -0.09 1.43 17.92
N ASP A 96 0.23 2.46 18.67
CA ASP A 96 1.20 2.42 19.78
C ASP A 96 0.44 2.13 21.08
N ALA A 97 0.56 0.92 21.56
CA ALA A 97 -0.17 0.45 22.76
C ALA A 97 0.26 1.18 24.05
N LYS A 98 1.52 1.65 24.10
CA LYS A 98 2.06 2.38 25.28
C LYS A 98 1.47 3.78 25.38
N ARG A 99 1.29 4.46 24.23
CA ARG A 99 0.73 5.83 24.15
C ARG A 99 -0.78 5.83 23.96
N ASP A 100 -1.36 4.67 23.65
CA ASP A 100 -2.78 4.46 23.32
C ASP A 100 -3.26 5.38 22.16
N VAL A 101 -2.47 5.45 21.08
CA VAL A 101 -2.76 6.30 19.93
C VAL A 101 -2.66 5.54 18.63
N VAL A 102 -3.50 5.93 17.66
CA VAL A 102 -3.38 5.51 16.26
C VAL A 102 -2.84 6.69 15.44
N GLU A 103 -1.76 6.47 14.71
CA GLU A 103 -1.14 7.49 13.84
C GLU A 103 -0.91 6.93 12.44
N THR A 104 -0.96 7.82 11.44
CA THR A 104 -0.63 7.51 10.05
C THR A 104 0.76 8.05 9.73
N ILE A 105 1.66 7.18 9.27
CA ILE A 105 2.92 7.60 8.66
C ILE A 105 2.70 7.68 7.15
N CYS A 106 2.75 8.90 6.62
CA CYS A 106 2.55 9.16 5.20
C CYS A 106 3.86 8.95 4.42
N GLY A 107 4.24 7.69 4.22
CA GLY A 107 5.39 7.34 3.38
C GLY A 107 5.06 7.44 1.89
N LEU A 108 4.56 8.59 1.44
CA LEU A 108 4.16 8.89 0.07
C LEU A 108 4.90 10.11 -0.46
N GLY A 109 5.54 9.93 -1.61
CA GLY A 109 6.26 11.01 -2.30
C GLY A 109 5.34 11.98 -3.03
N THR A 110 5.82 13.21 -3.14
CA THR A 110 5.15 14.29 -3.87
C THR A 110 5.58 14.34 -5.33
N ALA A 111 4.83 15.06 -6.15
CA ALA A 111 5.22 15.38 -7.51
C ALA A 111 6.47 16.29 -7.51
N PRO A 112 7.55 15.95 -8.24
CA PRO A 112 8.72 16.81 -8.39
C PRO A 112 8.36 18.22 -8.94
N LYS A 113 9.19 19.22 -8.67
CA LYS A 113 8.98 20.60 -9.12
C LYS A 113 8.81 20.74 -10.63
N LEU A 114 9.47 19.89 -11.40
CA LEU A 114 9.37 19.88 -12.88
C LEU A 114 8.14 19.13 -13.40
N ALA A 115 7.43 18.39 -12.55
CA ALA A 115 6.24 17.60 -12.94
C ALA A 115 4.98 18.49 -12.93
N THR A 116 4.91 19.42 -13.88
CA THR A 116 3.78 20.34 -14.02
C THR A 116 2.71 19.81 -14.97
N ARG A 117 1.48 20.30 -14.87
CA ARG A 117 0.39 19.99 -15.81
C ARG A 117 0.80 20.32 -17.25
N GLU A 118 1.38 21.50 -17.48
CA GLU A 118 1.81 22.00 -18.79
C GLU A 118 2.91 21.13 -19.42
N TYR A 119 3.80 20.57 -18.59
CA TYR A 119 4.83 19.63 -19.04
C TYR A 119 4.19 18.39 -19.70
N PHE A 120 3.22 17.77 -19.03
CA PHE A 120 2.57 16.56 -19.55
C PHE A 120 1.59 16.84 -20.69
N GLU A 121 0.88 17.97 -20.68
CA GLU A 121 0.01 18.40 -21.79
C GLU A 121 0.77 18.55 -23.08
N LYS A 122 1.88 19.28 -23.07
CA LYS A 122 2.69 19.56 -24.27
C LYS A 122 3.37 18.31 -24.83
N ARG A 123 3.77 17.38 -23.98
CA ARG A 123 4.60 16.25 -24.41
C ARG A 123 3.79 15.01 -24.79
N LYS A 124 2.75 14.66 -24.05
CA LYS A 124 2.09 13.35 -24.18
C LYS A 124 0.57 13.40 -24.01
N GLY A 125 0.01 14.54 -23.64
CA GLY A 125 -1.42 14.68 -23.36
C GLY A 125 -1.91 13.89 -22.13
N SER A 126 -0.99 13.22 -21.40
CA SER A 126 -1.27 12.46 -20.16
C SER A 126 0.02 12.14 -19.40
N ILE A 127 -0.10 11.75 -18.14
CA ILE A 127 1.04 11.24 -17.35
C ILE A 127 1.32 9.79 -17.80
N PRO A 128 2.57 9.42 -18.16
CA PRO A 128 2.90 8.08 -18.63
C PRO A 128 2.68 7.00 -17.56
N ALA A 129 2.28 5.79 -17.98
CA ALA A 129 2.16 4.63 -17.10
C ALA A 129 3.51 4.03 -16.67
N LYS A 130 4.57 4.31 -17.45
CA LYS A 130 5.91 3.72 -17.26
C LYS A 130 7.00 4.76 -17.49
N GLY A 131 8.17 4.49 -16.95
CA GLY A 131 9.36 5.29 -17.18
C GLY A 131 9.62 6.33 -16.09
N VAL A 132 10.81 6.94 -16.17
CA VAL A 132 11.33 7.84 -15.14
C VAL A 132 10.55 9.16 -15.01
N GLU A 133 9.87 9.59 -16.06
CA GLU A 133 9.02 10.80 -16.05
C GLU A 133 7.82 10.70 -15.09
N SER A 134 7.42 9.46 -14.75
CA SER A 134 6.29 9.19 -13.85
C SER A 134 6.72 8.97 -12.39
N ALA A 135 8.01 9.16 -12.09
CA ALA A 135 8.53 8.98 -10.73
C ALA A 135 8.13 10.15 -9.83
N ALA A 136 7.50 9.83 -8.70
CA ALA A 136 7.37 10.72 -7.55
C ALA A 136 8.67 10.70 -6.73
N VAL A 137 8.79 11.60 -5.75
CA VAL A 137 9.88 11.55 -4.78
C VAL A 137 9.87 10.19 -4.06
N PRO A 138 10.98 9.42 -4.02
CA PRO A 138 11.09 8.20 -3.22
C PRO A 138 10.75 8.46 -1.75
N ALA A 139 9.79 7.73 -1.17
CA ALA A 139 9.31 8.02 0.17
C ALA A 139 9.32 6.83 1.14
N MET A 140 9.50 5.61 0.65
CA MET A 140 9.53 4.41 1.49
C MET A 140 10.63 4.47 2.54
N VAL A 141 11.82 4.90 2.16
CA VAL A 141 12.99 4.94 3.07
C VAL A 141 12.72 5.90 4.22
N ASP A 142 12.28 7.15 3.94
CA ASP A 142 11.98 8.12 5.00
C ASP A 142 10.77 7.71 5.84
N GLY A 143 9.75 7.09 5.23
CA GLY A 143 8.62 6.51 5.95
C GLY A 143 9.04 5.44 6.95
N CYS A 144 9.91 4.51 6.55
CA CYS A 144 10.47 3.47 7.43
C CYS A 144 11.38 4.06 8.52
N LEU A 145 12.25 5.01 8.18
CA LEU A 145 13.12 5.67 9.16
C LEU A 145 12.31 6.49 10.18
N SER A 146 11.26 7.19 9.73
CA SER A 146 10.32 7.91 10.60
C SER A 146 9.58 6.96 11.56
N ALA A 147 9.17 5.78 11.06
CA ALA A 147 8.57 4.74 11.90
C ALA A 147 9.55 4.24 12.98
N LEU A 148 10.78 3.93 12.60
CA LEU A 148 11.83 3.52 13.55
C LEU A 148 12.16 4.62 14.56
N ASP A 149 12.34 5.87 14.12
CA ASP A 149 12.68 6.99 15.02
C ASP A 149 11.60 7.22 16.09
N ARG A 150 10.32 7.16 15.67
CA ARG A 150 9.18 7.47 16.55
C ARG A 150 8.78 6.32 17.47
N TYR A 151 8.79 5.08 16.96
CA TYR A 151 8.21 3.92 17.66
C TYR A 151 9.15 2.73 17.79
N GLY A 152 10.17 2.63 16.92
CA GLY A 152 11.04 1.46 16.86
C GLY A 152 12.09 1.44 17.96
N THR A 153 12.72 0.28 18.11
CA THR A 153 13.77 0.01 19.10
C THR A 153 15.10 -0.43 18.49
N ILE A 154 15.08 -0.93 17.24
CA ILE A 154 16.27 -1.41 16.53
C ILE A 154 16.93 -0.31 15.69
N THR A 155 18.15 -0.57 15.23
CA THR A 155 18.92 0.29 14.31
C THR A 155 18.44 0.11 12.86
N PHE A 156 18.82 1.02 11.97
CA PHE A 156 18.63 0.82 10.53
C PHE A 156 19.39 -0.43 10.04
N ALA A 157 20.63 -0.62 10.51
CA ALA A 157 21.44 -1.77 10.17
C ALA A 157 20.74 -3.09 10.52
N ASP A 158 20.11 -3.19 11.71
CA ASP A 158 19.35 -4.38 12.12
C ASP A 158 18.14 -4.62 11.21
N ALA A 159 17.40 -3.55 10.89
CA ALA A 159 16.19 -3.62 10.06
C ALA A 159 16.50 -4.10 8.62
N VAL A 160 17.60 -3.66 8.02
CA VAL A 160 17.96 -4.01 6.63
C VAL A 160 18.85 -5.25 6.51
N GLN A 161 19.32 -5.82 7.61
CA GLN A 161 20.18 -7.01 7.57
C GLN A 161 19.55 -8.20 6.83
N PRO A 162 18.24 -8.53 7.02
CA PRO A 162 17.58 -9.56 6.21
C PRO A 162 17.59 -9.23 4.71
N THR A 163 17.34 -7.97 4.37
CA THR A 163 17.35 -7.48 2.98
C THR A 163 18.72 -7.65 2.32
N LEU A 164 19.81 -7.33 3.04
CA LEU A 164 21.16 -7.53 2.53
C LEU A 164 21.46 -9.00 2.26
N ARG A 165 21.03 -9.92 3.13
CA ARG A 165 21.19 -11.37 2.89
C ARG A 165 20.51 -11.82 1.59
N ILE A 166 19.35 -11.21 1.22
CA ILE A 166 18.67 -11.51 -0.04
C ILE A 166 19.43 -10.92 -1.22
N LEU A 167 19.88 -9.67 -1.12
CA LEU A 167 20.64 -8.99 -2.17
C LEU A 167 21.99 -9.66 -2.47
N ASP A 168 22.68 -10.18 -1.45
CA ASP A 168 23.98 -10.83 -1.56
C ASP A 168 23.93 -12.16 -2.34
N ARG A 169 22.74 -12.69 -2.63
CA ARG A 169 22.56 -13.82 -3.56
C ARG A 169 22.69 -13.41 -5.03
N HIS A 170 22.65 -12.11 -5.32
CA HIS A 170 22.82 -11.55 -6.67
C HIS A 170 21.86 -12.12 -7.74
N GLU A 171 20.61 -12.41 -7.36
CA GLU A 171 19.61 -12.99 -8.27
C GLU A 171 19.23 -12.06 -9.43
N LYS A 172 19.38 -10.75 -9.26
CA LYS A 172 19.16 -9.73 -10.30
C LYS A 172 20.37 -8.82 -10.41
N LYS A 173 20.63 -8.27 -11.60
CA LYS A 173 21.80 -7.41 -11.87
C LYS A 173 21.92 -6.21 -10.92
N TRP A 174 20.81 -5.58 -10.56
CA TRP A 174 20.79 -4.40 -9.69
C TRP A 174 20.95 -4.72 -8.20
N HIS A 175 20.91 -6.01 -7.80
CA HIS A 175 21.06 -6.41 -6.38
C HIS A 175 22.41 -5.99 -5.81
N ALA A 176 23.51 -6.18 -6.55
CA ALA A 176 24.84 -5.79 -6.09
C ALA A 176 24.94 -4.27 -5.86
N ASP A 177 24.45 -3.47 -6.80
CA ASP A 177 24.47 -2.01 -6.71
C ASP A 177 23.62 -1.51 -5.51
N LEU A 178 22.40 -2.06 -5.30
CA LEU A 178 21.58 -1.71 -4.16
C LEU A 178 22.19 -2.16 -2.83
N ALA A 179 22.81 -3.33 -2.78
CA ALA A 179 23.53 -3.80 -1.58
C ALA A 179 24.66 -2.84 -1.18
N VAL A 180 25.42 -2.32 -2.14
CA VAL A 180 26.42 -1.27 -1.91
C VAL A 180 25.78 -0.01 -1.36
N THR A 181 24.69 0.44 -1.95
CA THR A 181 23.94 1.63 -1.49
C THR A 181 23.48 1.48 -0.05
N ILE A 182 22.85 0.35 0.32
CA ILE A 182 22.39 0.09 1.69
C ILE A 182 23.57 0.03 2.68
N ARG A 183 24.71 -0.57 2.31
CA ARG A 183 25.90 -0.58 3.16
C ARG A 183 26.47 0.83 3.40
N ARG A 184 26.49 1.69 2.39
CA ARG A 184 26.84 3.11 2.55
C ARG A 184 25.90 3.84 3.53
N MET A 185 24.60 3.51 3.51
CA MET A 185 23.63 4.05 4.47
C MET A 185 23.91 3.54 5.90
N ILE A 186 24.26 2.27 6.07
CA ILE A 186 24.68 1.71 7.36
C ILE A 186 25.97 2.41 7.86
N ASP A 187 26.91 2.70 6.98
CA ASP A 187 28.15 3.40 7.37
C ASP A 187 27.86 4.86 7.80
N ALA A 188 26.84 5.50 7.24
CA ALA A 188 26.35 6.78 7.75
C ALA A 188 25.75 6.64 9.18
N GLU A 189 24.97 5.60 9.46
CA GLU A 189 24.42 5.33 10.81
C GLU A 189 25.53 5.15 11.85
N LYS A 190 26.59 4.42 11.50
CA LYS A 190 27.75 4.14 12.38
C LYS A 190 28.50 5.40 12.84
N GLN A 191 28.28 6.55 12.22
CA GLN A 191 28.85 7.83 12.70
C GLN A 191 28.24 8.30 14.03
N SER A 192 27.15 7.65 14.49
CA SER A 192 26.51 7.92 15.78
C SER A 192 26.18 6.64 16.54
N PRO A 193 27.17 5.84 16.96
CA PRO A 193 26.94 4.49 17.51
C PRO A 193 26.22 4.49 18.86
N SER A 194 26.28 5.58 19.62
CA SER A 194 25.67 5.71 20.96
C SER A 194 24.28 6.39 20.95
N ASP A 195 23.88 6.98 19.85
CA ASP A 195 22.57 7.64 19.71
C ASP A 195 21.84 7.10 18.46
N ARG A 196 21.00 6.09 18.68
CA ARG A 196 20.20 5.44 17.64
C ARG A 196 19.39 6.44 16.81
N LYS A 197 18.71 7.37 17.47
CA LYS A 197 17.88 8.36 16.76
C LYS A 197 18.70 9.29 15.88
N ARG A 198 19.87 9.70 16.35
CA ARG A 198 20.81 10.46 15.54
C ARG A 198 21.33 9.62 14.38
N GLY A 199 21.64 8.34 14.61
CA GLY A 199 22.01 7.39 13.56
C GLY A 199 20.97 7.30 12.46
N LEU A 200 19.69 7.13 12.81
CA LEU A 200 18.57 7.12 11.83
C LEU A 200 18.47 8.43 11.04
N ARG A 201 18.66 9.58 11.68
CA ARG A 201 18.69 10.89 10.99
C ARG A 201 19.86 11.00 10.03
N LEU A 202 21.04 10.50 10.39
CA LEU A 202 22.20 10.46 9.49
C LEU A 202 21.96 9.58 8.27
N VAL A 203 21.22 8.47 8.41
CA VAL A 203 20.77 7.65 7.28
C VAL A 203 19.83 8.42 6.36
N ALA A 204 18.85 9.13 6.92
CA ALA A 204 17.91 9.95 6.15
C ALA A 204 18.66 11.09 5.42
N ASP A 205 19.58 11.77 6.10
CA ASP A 205 20.38 12.84 5.49
C ASP A 205 21.28 12.31 4.38
N PHE A 206 21.89 11.14 4.57
CA PHE A 206 22.73 10.50 3.55
C PHE A 206 21.93 10.16 2.28
N PHE A 207 20.68 9.70 2.44
CA PHE A 207 19.78 9.37 1.32
C PHE A 207 19.22 10.63 0.65
N TYR A 208 18.61 11.54 1.43
CA TYR A 208 17.79 12.63 0.88
C TYR A 208 18.55 13.94 0.67
N ARG A 209 19.65 14.18 1.40
CA ARG A 209 20.46 15.43 1.36
C ARG A 209 21.92 15.18 1.02
N GLY A 210 22.32 13.92 1.01
CA GLY A 210 23.68 13.46 0.81
C GLY A 210 24.00 12.97 -0.59
N PRO A 211 24.97 12.04 -0.68
CA PRO A 211 25.45 11.52 -1.96
C PRO A 211 24.37 10.83 -2.81
N ILE A 212 23.46 10.05 -2.18
CA ILE A 212 22.43 9.31 -2.93
C ILE A 212 21.51 10.29 -3.65
N ALA A 213 21.06 11.38 -2.99
CA ALA A 213 20.23 12.40 -3.63
C ALA A 213 20.90 13.03 -4.85
N ARG A 214 22.21 13.28 -4.78
CA ARG A 214 22.99 13.84 -5.91
C ARG A 214 23.14 12.84 -7.05
N GLU A 215 23.35 11.56 -6.75
CA GLU A 215 23.42 10.49 -7.74
C GLU A 215 22.08 10.29 -8.45
N LEU A 216 20.96 10.33 -7.71
CA LEU A 216 19.61 10.25 -8.29
C LEU A 216 19.28 11.46 -9.16
N ASP A 217 19.62 12.68 -8.74
CA ASP A 217 19.42 13.90 -9.55
C ASP A 217 20.23 13.83 -10.85
N ALA A 218 21.52 13.52 -10.77
CA ALA A 218 22.38 13.41 -11.93
C ALA A 218 21.86 12.37 -12.92
N TRP A 219 21.46 11.19 -12.42
CA TRP A 219 20.93 10.13 -13.26
C TRP A 219 19.58 10.52 -13.90
N CYS A 220 18.64 11.07 -13.12
CA CYS A 220 17.34 11.51 -13.62
C CYS A 220 17.51 12.62 -14.69
N SER A 221 18.39 13.58 -14.45
CA SER A 221 18.67 14.65 -15.39
C SER A 221 19.19 14.11 -16.73
N ALA A 222 20.09 13.14 -16.68
CA ALA A 222 20.68 12.51 -17.88
C ALA A 222 19.69 11.58 -18.63
N ASN A 223 18.66 11.06 -17.95
CA ASN A 223 17.73 10.08 -18.50
C ASN A 223 16.28 10.63 -18.72
N GLY A 224 16.11 11.95 -18.70
CA GLY A 224 14.81 12.59 -18.95
C GLY A 224 13.82 12.52 -17.79
N GLY A 225 14.27 12.17 -16.58
CA GLY A 225 13.45 12.20 -15.37
C GLY A 225 13.23 13.61 -14.85
N LEU A 226 12.18 13.79 -14.06
CA LEU A 226 11.77 15.10 -13.51
C LEU A 226 12.28 15.34 -12.09
N LEU A 227 12.70 14.30 -11.38
CA LEU A 227 13.21 14.37 -10.01
C LEU A 227 14.55 15.14 -9.97
N ARG A 228 14.68 16.06 -9.01
CA ARG A 228 15.89 16.85 -8.76
C ARG A 228 16.33 16.76 -7.31
N TYR A 229 17.59 17.10 -7.04
CA TYR A 229 18.14 17.15 -5.68
C TYR A 229 17.25 17.93 -4.71
N THR A 230 16.72 19.06 -5.14
CA THR A 230 15.85 19.90 -4.28
C THR A 230 14.56 19.23 -3.88
N ASP A 231 14.00 18.35 -4.74
CA ASP A 231 12.78 17.60 -4.42
C ASP A 231 13.06 16.55 -3.33
N LEU A 232 14.21 15.90 -3.41
CA LEU A 232 14.69 14.96 -2.39
C LEU A 232 15.04 15.69 -1.09
N ALA A 233 15.83 16.76 -1.16
CA ALA A 233 16.34 17.46 0.02
C ALA A 233 15.24 18.13 0.87
N THR A 234 14.11 18.47 0.26
CA THR A 234 12.95 19.06 0.95
C THR A 234 11.88 18.01 1.34
N HIS A 235 12.08 16.75 0.99
CA HIS A 235 11.14 15.69 1.36
C HIS A 235 11.12 15.47 2.88
N VAL A 236 9.90 15.36 3.43
CA VAL A 236 9.65 15.04 4.84
C VAL A 236 8.42 14.13 4.91
N THR A 237 8.57 12.98 5.53
CA THR A 237 7.43 12.11 5.86
C THR A 237 6.57 12.75 6.94
N ARG A 238 5.29 12.93 6.66
CA ARG A 238 4.34 13.47 7.62
C ARG A 238 3.78 12.36 8.50
N ILE A 239 3.59 12.67 9.77
CA ILE A 239 2.81 11.84 10.69
C ILE A 239 1.50 12.58 10.90
N GLU A 240 0.39 11.92 10.58
CA GLU A 240 -0.94 12.53 10.51
C GLU A 240 -1.93 11.73 11.35
N GLU A 241 -2.99 12.38 11.82
CA GLU A 241 -4.13 11.67 12.39
C GLU A 241 -4.83 10.84 11.31
N PRO A 242 -5.22 9.58 11.61
CA PRO A 242 -6.00 8.78 10.68
C PRO A 242 -7.43 9.30 10.59
N THR A 243 -8.10 9.03 9.47
CA THR A 243 -9.57 9.16 9.41
C THR A 243 -10.21 7.93 10.04
N SER A 244 -11.39 8.11 10.64
CA SER A 244 -12.14 6.99 11.23
C SER A 244 -13.65 7.13 11.06
N ALA A 245 -14.34 6.00 11.19
CA ALA A 245 -15.79 5.96 11.31
C ALA A 245 -16.20 4.83 12.26
N ASP A 246 -17.28 5.08 13.01
CA ASP A 246 -17.92 4.01 13.77
C ASP A 246 -18.72 3.11 12.83
N TYR A 247 -18.75 1.83 13.14
CA TYR A 247 -19.57 0.84 12.49
C TYR A 247 -20.00 -0.24 13.50
N ARG A 248 -21.25 -0.23 13.91
CA ARG A 248 -21.86 -1.24 14.80
C ARG A 248 -21.04 -1.54 16.06
N GLY A 249 -20.53 -0.50 16.72
CA GLY A 249 -19.71 -0.60 17.94
C GLY A 249 -18.23 -0.90 17.70
N TYR A 250 -17.79 -0.88 16.45
CA TYR A 250 -16.39 -0.86 16.07
C TYR A 250 -15.98 0.53 15.60
N VAL A 251 -14.72 0.89 15.77
CA VAL A 251 -14.10 2.06 15.13
C VAL A 251 -13.13 1.58 14.07
N VAL A 252 -13.33 1.98 12.83
CA VAL A 252 -12.47 1.62 11.69
C VAL A 252 -11.60 2.80 11.33
N TYR A 253 -10.28 2.60 11.32
CA TYR A 253 -9.28 3.61 10.98
C TYR A 253 -8.71 3.37 9.59
N LYS A 254 -8.56 4.45 8.82
CA LYS A 254 -7.94 4.49 7.49
C LYS A 254 -7.01 5.71 7.40
N CYS A 255 -6.13 5.75 6.40
CA CYS A 255 -5.37 6.97 6.09
C CYS A 255 -6.30 8.11 5.65
N GLY A 256 -5.78 9.35 5.62
CA GLY A 256 -6.52 10.54 5.22
C GLY A 256 -6.93 10.58 3.73
N PHE A 257 -7.55 11.67 3.30
CA PHE A 257 -8.17 11.80 1.96
C PHE A 257 -7.20 11.90 0.77
N TRP A 258 -5.90 12.01 1.00
CA TRP A 258 -4.86 11.76 -0.01
C TRP A 258 -4.78 10.28 -0.41
N ASN A 259 -5.58 9.45 0.22
CA ASN A 259 -5.70 8.01 0.05
C ASN A 259 -7.17 7.68 -0.25
N GLN A 260 -7.44 6.56 -0.91
CA GLN A 260 -8.84 6.18 -1.18
C GLN A 260 -9.57 5.60 0.04
N GLY A 261 -8.88 5.20 1.11
CA GLY A 261 -9.46 4.52 2.28
C GLY A 261 -10.74 5.11 2.86
N PRO A 262 -10.91 6.45 2.92
CA PRO A 262 -12.13 7.02 3.46
C PRO A 262 -13.43 6.62 2.72
N TYR A 263 -13.39 6.17 1.44
CA TYR A 263 -14.61 5.67 0.81
C TYR A 263 -15.10 4.35 1.41
N LEU A 264 -14.20 3.52 1.95
CA LEU A 264 -14.60 2.33 2.72
C LEU A 264 -15.38 2.76 3.97
N LEU A 265 -14.93 3.81 4.66
CA LEU A 265 -15.61 4.37 5.83
C LEU A 265 -17.00 4.92 5.44
N GLN A 266 -17.12 5.65 4.33
CA GLN A 266 -18.42 6.09 3.78
C GLN A 266 -19.32 4.90 3.45
N THR A 267 -18.76 3.85 2.84
CA THR A 267 -19.54 2.64 2.52
C THR A 267 -20.06 1.97 3.79
N LEU A 268 -19.26 1.86 4.84
CA LEU A 268 -19.70 1.32 6.14
C LEU A 268 -20.84 2.15 6.72
N ARG A 269 -20.76 3.50 6.69
CA ARG A 269 -21.84 4.39 7.12
C ARG A 269 -23.13 4.17 6.33
N LEU A 270 -23.05 3.96 5.02
CA LEU A 270 -24.23 3.62 4.20
C LEU A 270 -24.81 2.26 4.60
N LEU A 271 -23.95 1.27 4.86
CA LEU A 271 -24.35 -0.10 5.20
C LEU A 271 -24.93 -0.25 6.61
N GLU A 272 -24.73 0.72 7.52
CA GLU A 272 -25.38 0.71 8.85
C GLU A 272 -26.92 0.59 8.78
N GLY A 273 -27.54 1.08 7.70
CA GLY A 273 -28.97 0.99 7.47
C GLY A 273 -29.50 -0.38 7.02
N PHE A 274 -28.63 -1.37 6.79
CA PHE A 274 -28.99 -2.70 6.29
C PHE A 274 -28.64 -3.77 7.32
N ASP A 275 -29.51 -4.74 7.54
CA ASP A 275 -29.21 -5.92 8.36
C ASP A 275 -28.51 -7.00 7.52
N LEU A 276 -27.19 -6.82 7.33
CA LEU A 276 -26.37 -7.74 6.51
C LEU A 276 -26.39 -9.17 7.04
N LYS A 277 -26.49 -9.36 8.38
CA LYS A 277 -26.58 -10.71 8.98
C LYS A 277 -27.84 -11.42 8.53
N LYS A 278 -28.99 -10.73 8.57
CA LYS A 278 -30.28 -11.27 8.13
C LYS A 278 -30.32 -11.50 6.62
N MET A 279 -29.66 -10.62 5.84
CA MET A 279 -29.52 -10.79 4.39
C MET A 279 -28.67 -12.01 4.02
N GLY A 280 -27.72 -12.40 4.88
CA GLY A 280 -26.85 -13.57 4.74
C GLY A 280 -25.59 -13.31 3.94
N HIS A 281 -24.50 -14.01 4.32
CA HIS A 281 -23.20 -13.89 3.65
C HIS A 281 -23.29 -14.26 2.17
N ASN A 282 -22.79 -13.38 1.31
CA ASN A 282 -22.71 -13.57 -0.15
C ASN A 282 -24.07 -13.90 -0.83
N ARG A 283 -25.19 -13.58 -0.19
CA ARG A 283 -26.52 -13.67 -0.81
C ARG A 283 -26.75 -12.46 -1.73
N PRO A 284 -27.67 -12.57 -2.72
CA PRO A 284 -27.94 -11.49 -3.69
C PRO A 284 -28.16 -10.13 -3.05
N ASP A 285 -28.97 -10.06 -1.98
CA ASP A 285 -29.27 -8.80 -1.29
C ASP A 285 -28.01 -8.18 -0.67
N THR A 286 -27.17 -8.97 -0.01
CA THR A 286 -25.92 -8.50 0.60
C THR A 286 -24.95 -8.00 -0.47
N VAL A 287 -24.73 -8.77 -1.54
CA VAL A 287 -23.85 -8.38 -2.65
C VAL A 287 -24.34 -7.09 -3.31
N HIS A 288 -25.65 -7.01 -3.55
CA HIS A 288 -26.29 -5.84 -4.16
C HIS A 288 -26.15 -4.59 -3.27
N ALA A 289 -26.55 -4.66 -2.00
CA ALA A 289 -26.47 -3.53 -1.07
C ALA A 289 -25.03 -3.01 -0.92
N MET A 290 -24.05 -3.92 -0.77
CA MET A 290 -22.65 -3.55 -0.68
C MET A 290 -22.15 -2.91 -1.98
N THR A 291 -22.52 -3.44 -3.14
CA THR A 291 -22.12 -2.90 -4.44
C THR A 291 -22.69 -1.50 -4.66
N GLU A 292 -23.97 -1.29 -4.41
CA GLU A 292 -24.60 0.02 -4.57
C GLU A 292 -24.05 1.06 -3.57
N ALA A 293 -23.79 0.67 -2.32
CA ALA A 293 -23.15 1.54 -1.33
C ALA A 293 -21.72 1.93 -1.77
N MET A 294 -20.93 0.97 -2.28
CA MET A 294 -19.60 1.26 -2.82
C MET A 294 -19.68 2.22 -4.02
N LYS A 295 -20.63 2.07 -4.94
CA LYS A 295 -20.78 2.97 -6.08
C LYS A 295 -21.01 4.41 -5.65
N LEU A 296 -21.86 4.66 -4.65
CA LEU A 296 -22.09 6.00 -4.09
C LEU A 296 -20.82 6.59 -3.49
N ALA A 297 -20.13 5.83 -2.64
CA ALA A 297 -18.89 6.29 -1.98
C ALA A 297 -17.74 6.50 -2.97
N LEU A 298 -17.61 5.65 -4.00
CA LEU A 298 -16.62 5.80 -5.07
C LEU A 298 -16.91 7.02 -5.94
N ALA A 299 -18.18 7.36 -6.18
CA ALA A 299 -18.55 8.57 -6.91
C ALA A 299 -18.09 9.84 -6.15
N ASP A 300 -18.21 9.86 -4.81
CA ASP A 300 -17.69 10.95 -3.99
C ASP A 300 -16.15 10.97 -3.97
N ARG A 301 -15.51 9.80 -3.88
CA ARG A 301 -14.04 9.69 -3.98
C ARG A 301 -13.52 10.36 -5.25
N ASP A 302 -14.13 10.09 -6.36
CA ASP A 302 -13.70 10.60 -7.67
C ASP A 302 -13.78 12.13 -7.78
N VAL A 303 -14.71 12.74 -7.04
CA VAL A 303 -14.98 14.19 -7.07
C VAL A 303 -14.19 14.98 -6.01
N TYR A 304 -13.93 14.39 -4.84
CA TYR A 304 -13.44 15.17 -3.68
C TYR A 304 -12.07 14.75 -3.18
N TYR A 305 -11.63 13.48 -3.39
CA TYR A 305 -10.41 12.99 -2.74
C TYR A 305 -9.15 13.45 -3.45
N ALA A 306 -8.30 14.11 -2.69
CA ALA A 306 -7.00 14.60 -3.14
C ALA A 306 -6.12 14.91 -1.93
N ASP A 307 -4.93 15.47 -2.15
CA ASP A 307 -4.06 15.97 -1.10
C ASP A 307 -4.70 17.17 -0.37
N PRO A 308 -5.07 17.05 0.93
CA PRO A 308 -5.70 18.14 1.68
C PRO A 308 -4.81 19.37 1.88
N LEU A 309 -3.53 19.30 1.57
CA LEU A 309 -2.63 20.44 1.59
C LEU A 309 -2.84 21.37 0.37
N PHE A 310 -3.48 20.86 -0.68
CA PHE A 310 -3.72 21.57 -1.95
C PHE A 310 -5.20 21.82 -2.21
N VAL A 311 -6.07 21.02 -1.62
CA VAL A 311 -7.52 21.04 -1.88
C VAL A 311 -8.27 20.95 -0.56
N ASP A 312 -9.27 21.81 -0.38
CA ASP A 312 -10.20 21.70 0.74
C ASP A 312 -11.15 20.51 0.53
N VAL A 313 -10.85 19.38 1.20
CA VAL A 313 -11.68 18.18 1.16
C VAL A 313 -12.71 18.22 2.29
N PRO A 314 -14.04 18.13 2.02
CA PRO A 314 -15.09 18.18 3.05
C PRO A 314 -15.18 16.87 3.86
N GLY A 315 -14.06 16.41 4.44
CA GLY A 315 -13.91 15.09 5.03
C GLY A 315 -14.89 14.80 6.17
N GLY A 316 -15.11 15.77 7.07
CA GLY A 316 -16.06 15.61 8.16
C GLY A 316 -17.50 15.40 7.69
N ALA A 317 -17.92 16.15 6.65
CA ALA A 317 -19.25 15.98 6.06
C ALA A 317 -19.38 14.64 5.34
N LEU A 318 -18.39 14.27 4.52
CA LEU A 318 -18.36 12.99 3.78
C LEU A 318 -18.49 11.76 4.69
N LEU A 319 -17.89 11.80 5.88
CA LEU A 319 -17.91 10.68 6.85
C LEU A 319 -19.05 10.79 7.88
N SER A 320 -19.88 11.85 7.79
CA SER A 320 -20.97 12.04 8.75
C SER A 320 -22.12 11.05 8.54
N LYS A 321 -22.74 10.65 9.66
CA LYS A 321 -23.96 9.83 9.62
C LYS A 321 -25.09 10.53 8.86
N GLN A 322 -25.24 11.84 9.08
CA GLN A 322 -26.27 12.63 8.41
C GLN A 322 -26.15 12.58 6.88
N TYR A 323 -24.94 12.69 6.35
CA TYR A 323 -24.71 12.59 4.91
C TYR A 323 -24.96 11.17 4.38
N ALA A 324 -24.59 10.14 5.12
CA ALA A 324 -24.90 8.76 4.77
C ALA A 324 -26.42 8.50 4.76
N ASP A 325 -27.14 8.98 5.76
CA ASP A 325 -28.61 8.84 5.85
C ASP A 325 -29.31 9.56 4.69
N LEU A 326 -28.80 10.71 4.25
CA LEU A 326 -29.29 11.45 3.09
C LEU A 326 -29.10 10.67 1.76
N ARG A 327 -27.98 9.95 1.63
CA ARG A 327 -27.62 9.25 0.39
C ARG A 327 -28.15 7.81 0.32
N ARG A 328 -28.38 7.17 1.46
CA ARG A 328 -28.83 5.77 1.52
C ARG A 328 -30.10 5.48 0.73
N PRO A 329 -31.12 6.36 0.67
CA PRO A 329 -32.33 6.14 -0.16
C PRO A 329 -32.07 6.02 -1.67
N LEU A 330 -30.88 6.41 -2.16
CA LEU A 330 -30.47 6.20 -3.54
C LEU A 330 -30.18 4.73 -3.87
N ILE A 331 -30.04 3.87 -2.86
CA ILE A 331 -29.84 2.43 -3.02
C ILE A 331 -31.21 1.78 -3.21
N ASP A 332 -31.56 1.51 -4.47
CA ASP A 332 -32.77 0.75 -4.81
C ASP A 332 -32.47 -0.74 -4.74
N MET A 333 -33.00 -1.43 -3.73
CA MET A 333 -32.74 -2.88 -3.52
C MET A 333 -33.25 -3.79 -4.65
N LYS A 334 -34.02 -3.27 -5.60
CA LYS A 334 -34.58 -4.03 -6.74
C LYS A 334 -33.82 -3.79 -8.03
N LYS A 335 -33.04 -2.69 -8.13
CA LYS A 335 -32.41 -2.27 -9.39
C LYS A 335 -31.02 -1.69 -9.20
N SER A 336 -30.06 -2.19 -9.96
CA SER A 336 -28.70 -1.64 -10.03
C SER A 336 -28.67 -0.27 -10.70
N SER A 337 -28.03 0.71 -10.07
CA SER A 337 -27.79 2.01 -10.68
C SER A 337 -26.71 1.93 -11.77
N HIS A 338 -26.96 2.56 -12.91
CA HIS A 338 -25.98 2.75 -13.98
C HIS A 338 -25.51 4.22 -14.09
N ALA A 339 -25.88 5.04 -13.13
CA ALA A 339 -25.45 6.44 -13.06
C ALA A 339 -24.38 6.63 -11.98
N ARG A 340 -23.33 7.37 -12.29
CA ARG A 340 -22.43 7.91 -11.26
C ARG A 340 -23.17 9.03 -10.56
N GLN A 341 -23.31 8.93 -9.25
CA GLN A 341 -24.11 9.84 -8.44
C GLN A 341 -23.26 10.40 -7.28
N PRO A 342 -22.27 11.28 -7.56
CA PRO A 342 -21.60 11.99 -6.48
C PRO A 342 -22.60 12.87 -5.75
N GLY A 343 -22.49 12.98 -4.42
CA GLY A 343 -23.32 13.89 -3.64
C GLY A 343 -22.66 15.25 -3.42
N ASP A 344 -23.39 16.15 -2.78
CA ASP A 344 -22.87 17.44 -2.33
C ASP A 344 -22.79 17.46 -0.79
N PRO A 345 -21.62 17.09 -0.21
CA PRO A 345 -21.47 17.07 1.24
C PRO A 345 -21.46 18.47 1.86
N ARG A 346 -21.13 19.52 1.11
CA ARG A 346 -21.13 20.91 1.61
C ARG A 346 -22.54 21.49 1.66
N GLY A 347 -23.33 21.28 0.60
CA GLY A 347 -24.72 21.70 0.54
C GLY A 347 -25.70 20.70 1.16
N MET A 348 -25.19 19.57 1.70
CA MET A 348 -26.01 18.47 2.24
C MET A 348 -27.09 18.02 1.26
N LYS A 349 -26.71 17.77 0.00
CA LYS A 349 -27.59 17.22 -1.03
C LYS A 349 -27.19 15.79 -1.39
N ALA A 350 -28.17 14.94 -1.65
CA ALA A 350 -27.93 13.55 -2.02
C ALA A 350 -27.19 13.40 -3.35
N ILE A 351 -27.36 14.33 -4.27
CA ILE A 351 -26.73 14.36 -5.60
C ILE A 351 -26.13 15.74 -5.85
N LEU A 352 -24.93 15.77 -6.41
CA LEU A 352 -24.23 16.98 -6.83
C LEU A 352 -24.76 17.44 -8.21
N ASP A 353 -25.18 18.69 -8.32
CA ASP A 353 -25.78 19.24 -9.54
C ASP A 353 -24.78 19.29 -10.72
N LYS A 354 -23.52 19.64 -10.45
CA LYS A 354 -22.46 19.80 -11.48
C LYS A 354 -21.14 19.19 -10.99
N PRO A 355 -20.85 17.91 -11.32
CA PRO A 355 -19.56 17.33 -11.01
C PRO A 355 -18.42 17.98 -11.84
N PRO A 356 -17.15 17.88 -11.39
CA PRO A 356 -16.00 18.34 -12.14
C PRO A 356 -15.93 17.70 -13.53
N VAL A 357 -15.39 18.45 -14.51
CA VAL A 357 -15.16 17.94 -15.87
C VAL A 357 -14.04 16.91 -15.83
N GLU A 358 -14.29 15.75 -16.42
CA GLU A 358 -13.34 14.67 -16.58
C GLU A 358 -12.79 14.63 -18.01
N GLY A 359 -11.49 14.41 -18.15
CA GLY A 359 -10.82 14.26 -19.44
C GLY A 359 -10.76 12.78 -19.88
N LYS A 360 -10.03 12.52 -20.96
CA LYS A 360 -9.71 11.15 -21.40
C LYS A 360 -8.80 10.46 -20.39
N GLY A 361 -9.18 9.26 -19.99
CA GLY A 361 -8.34 8.32 -19.23
C GLY A 361 -7.50 7.42 -20.15
N GLY A 362 -6.63 6.61 -19.54
CA GLY A 362 -5.80 5.61 -20.22
C GLY A 362 -6.04 4.19 -19.67
N ASP A 363 -5.21 3.24 -20.10
CA ASP A 363 -5.29 1.86 -19.62
C ASP A 363 -4.77 1.73 -18.20
N ASP A 364 -5.39 0.86 -17.41
CA ASP A 364 -5.03 0.58 -16.03
C ASP A 364 -3.80 -0.34 -15.93
N SER A 365 -2.95 -0.08 -14.93
CA SER A 365 -1.91 -1.04 -14.52
C SER A 365 -1.79 -1.01 -13.00
N GLN A 366 -2.01 -2.15 -12.35
CA GLN A 366 -2.07 -2.25 -10.89
C GLN A 366 -0.93 -3.09 -10.36
N ASP A 367 -0.34 -2.63 -9.24
CA ASP A 367 0.55 -3.48 -8.46
C ASP A 367 0.79 -2.94 -7.04
N THR A 368 0.90 -3.84 -6.05
CA THR A 368 1.03 -3.51 -4.63
C THR A 368 1.38 -4.76 -3.84
N THR A 369 2.01 -4.61 -2.68
CA THR A 369 2.19 -5.69 -1.71
C THR A 369 1.60 -5.34 -0.35
N THR A 370 1.69 -6.25 0.63
CA THR A 370 1.00 -6.14 1.92
C THR A 370 1.97 -6.40 3.08
N CYS A 371 1.76 -5.73 4.21
CA CYS A 371 2.45 -6.01 5.47
C CYS A 371 1.53 -5.69 6.65
N VAL A 372 1.29 -6.67 7.51
CA VAL A 372 0.54 -6.52 8.76
C VAL A 372 1.32 -7.21 9.87
N VAL A 373 1.47 -6.54 11.00
CA VAL A 373 2.24 -7.04 12.16
C VAL A 373 1.52 -6.72 13.46
N ALA A 374 1.56 -7.64 14.42
CA ALA A 374 1.14 -7.40 15.80
C ALA A 374 2.16 -8.04 16.75
N ASP A 375 2.40 -7.42 17.92
CA ASP A 375 3.32 -7.91 18.94
C ASP A 375 2.63 -8.24 20.28
N LYS A 376 3.38 -8.84 21.19
CA LYS A 376 2.90 -9.21 22.53
C LYS A 376 2.61 -8.02 23.44
N TRP A 377 3.08 -6.83 23.12
CA TRP A 377 2.83 -5.61 23.89
C TRP A 377 1.56 -4.88 23.44
N GLY A 378 0.90 -5.40 22.39
CA GLY A 378 -0.33 -4.88 21.85
C GLY A 378 -0.13 -3.81 20.76
N ASN A 379 1.10 -3.54 20.31
CA ASN A 379 1.32 -2.69 19.16
C ASN A 379 0.86 -3.39 17.87
N VAL A 380 0.27 -2.63 16.97
CA VAL A 380 -0.26 -3.17 15.71
C VAL A 380 0.12 -2.24 14.55
N VAL A 381 0.59 -2.83 13.48
CA VAL A 381 0.96 -2.12 12.25
C VAL A 381 0.23 -2.71 11.06
N ALA A 382 -0.35 -1.86 10.24
CA ALA A 382 -0.80 -2.20 8.89
C ALA A 382 -0.11 -1.28 7.88
N ALA A 383 0.52 -1.84 6.85
CA ALA A 383 1.20 -1.09 5.81
C ALA A 383 0.89 -1.67 4.43
N THR A 384 0.80 -0.80 3.43
CA THR A 384 0.50 -1.21 2.05
C THR A 384 1.55 -0.64 1.11
N PRO A 385 2.72 -1.32 0.97
CA PRO A 385 3.83 -0.87 0.15
C PRO A 385 3.55 -1.00 -1.36
N SER A 386 4.08 -0.08 -2.18
CA SER A 386 3.97 -0.11 -3.64
C SER A 386 5.10 0.66 -4.32
N GLY A 387 5.16 0.59 -5.65
CA GLY A 387 6.17 1.26 -6.45
C GLY A 387 6.65 0.36 -7.59
N PHE A 388 5.82 0.17 -8.60
CA PHE A 388 6.04 -0.78 -9.69
C PHE A 388 6.32 -0.11 -11.03
N ASN A 389 6.62 -0.91 -12.05
CA ASN A 389 6.94 -0.46 -13.42
C ASN A 389 8.06 0.60 -13.47
N GLY A 390 8.89 0.61 -12.44
CA GLY A 390 9.93 1.60 -12.25
C GLY A 390 11.18 1.33 -13.08
N VAL A 391 12.10 2.26 -12.98
CA VAL A 391 13.40 2.21 -13.66
C VAL A 391 14.51 2.24 -12.61
N VAL A 392 15.51 1.36 -12.77
CA VAL A 392 16.68 1.35 -11.89
C VAL A 392 17.56 2.57 -12.18
N ALA A 393 17.82 3.39 -11.18
CA ALA A 393 18.61 4.61 -11.30
C ALA A 393 20.12 4.30 -11.27
N GLY A 394 20.62 3.78 -12.38
CA GLY A 394 22.04 3.54 -12.61
C GLY A 394 22.69 2.68 -11.53
N LYS A 395 23.85 3.11 -11.07
CA LYS A 395 24.67 2.42 -10.07
C LYS A 395 24.17 2.56 -8.62
N THR A 396 23.10 3.29 -8.39
CA THR A 396 22.47 3.29 -7.05
C THR A 396 21.73 1.97 -6.77
N GLY A 397 21.34 1.21 -7.80
CA GLY A 397 20.48 0.04 -7.69
C GLY A 397 19.04 0.37 -7.25
N ILE A 398 18.72 1.64 -6.99
CA ILE A 398 17.40 2.09 -6.54
C ILE A 398 16.45 2.10 -7.74
N THR A 399 15.38 1.35 -7.64
CA THR A 399 14.27 1.42 -8.60
C THR A 399 13.34 2.57 -8.20
N LEU A 400 13.09 3.51 -9.13
CA LEU A 400 12.14 4.61 -8.95
C LEU A 400 10.75 4.16 -9.44
N GLY A 401 9.73 4.26 -8.60
CA GLY A 401 8.35 3.89 -8.95
C GLY A 401 7.69 4.89 -9.90
N THR A 402 6.46 4.59 -10.35
CA THR A 402 5.73 5.40 -11.35
C THR A 402 4.47 6.06 -10.77
N ARG A 403 4.54 6.54 -9.54
CA ARG A 403 3.38 6.97 -8.75
C ARG A 403 2.64 8.20 -9.32
N LEU A 404 3.28 9.05 -10.13
CA LEU A 404 2.61 10.22 -10.71
C LEU A 404 1.42 9.86 -11.61
N GLN A 405 1.36 8.64 -12.17
CA GLN A 405 0.20 8.18 -12.95
C GLN A 405 -1.13 8.13 -12.17
N SER A 406 -1.08 8.26 -10.84
CA SER A 406 -2.28 8.39 -10.00
C SER A 406 -2.82 9.83 -9.96
N LEU A 407 -2.08 10.82 -10.46
CA LEU A 407 -2.55 12.18 -10.72
C LEU A 407 -3.10 12.28 -12.15
N ASN A 408 -3.90 13.30 -12.42
CA ASN A 408 -4.35 13.65 -13.77
C ASN A 408 -3.87 15.06 -14.16
N ILE A 409 -4.14 15.45 -15.42
CA ILE A 409 -3.84 16.77 -15.95
C ILE A 409 -5.12 17.60 -16.20
N TRP A 410 -6.24 17.23 -15.61
CA TRP A 410 -7.54 17.87 -15.83
C TRP A 410 -7.66 19.14 -14.99
N LYS A 411 -7.61 20.28 -15.67
CA LYS A 411 -7.66 21.58 -15.00
C LYS A 411 -8.91 21.73 -14.14
N GLY A 412 -8.72 22.09 -12.86
CA GLY A 412 -9.80 22.25 -11.88
C GLY A 412 -10.26 20.94 -11.22
N HIS A 413 -9.73 19.78 -11.62
CA HIS A 413 -10.00 18.53 -10.90
C HIS A 413 -9.15 18.46 -9.62
N PRO A 414 -9.71 18.02 -8.47
CA PRO A 414 -8.98 17.96 -7.19
C PRO A 414 -7.65 17.21 -7.26
N ASN A 415 -7.61 16.11 -8.01
CA ASN A 415 -6.40 15.29 -8.20
C ASN A 415 -5.56 15.69 -9.43
N CYS A 416 -5.71 16.94 -9.91
CA CYS A 416 -4.83 17.49 -10.95
C CYS A 416 -3.42 17.65 -10.40
N ILE A 417 -2.41 17.32 -11.25
CA ILE A 417 -1.01 17.40 -10.87
C ILE A 417 -0.57 18.84 -10.60
N GLU A 418 0.12 19.01 -9.49
CA GLU A 418 0.81 20.25 -9.10
C GLU A 418 2.14 19.89 -8.43
N PRO A 419 3.22 20.67 -8.65
CA PRO A 419 4.49 20.46 -7.95
C PRO A 419 4.33 20.44 -6.43
N GLY A 420 4.92 19.44 -5.76
CA GLY A 420 4.80 19.24 -4.32
C GLY A 420 3.55 18.52 -3.84
N LYS A 421 2.57 18.27 -4.70
CA LYS A 421 1.31 17.59 -4.37
C LYS A 421 1.48 16.08 -4.28
N ARG A 422 0.87 15.46 -3.28
CA ARG A 422 0.76 14.00 -3.15
C ARG A 422 -0.32 13.48 -4.12
N PRO A 423 -0.06 12.41 -4.87
CA PRO A 423 -1.11 11.72 -5.63
C PRO A 423 -2.17 11.13 -4.71
N ARG A 424 -3.45 11.16 -5.12
CA ARG A 424 -4.46 10.31 -4.48
C ARG A 424 -4.16 8.85 -4.82
N ILE A 425 -3.81 8.06 -3.81
CA ILE A 425 -3.37 6.68 -3.98
C ILE A 425 -4.41 5.66 -3.53
N THR A 426 -4.22 4.42 -3.99
CA THR A 426 -5.04 3.26 -3.61
C THR A 426 -4.51 2.50 -2.41
N LEU A 427 -3.31 2.82 -1.93
CA LEU A 427 -2.59 2.09 -0.88
C LEU A 427 -3.23 2.35 0.48
N THR A 428 -4.02 1.42 0.98
CA THR A 428 -4.97 1.70 2.05
C THR A 428 -4.93 0.65 3.16
N PRO A 429 -3.95 0.72 4.08
CA PRO A 429 -3.99 -0.08 5.29
C PRO A 429 -5.20 0.26 6.15
N GLY A 430 -5.61 -0.65 7.03
CA GLY A 430 -6.74 -0.45 7.92
C GLY A 430 -6.55 -1.10 9.28
N LEU A 431 -7.06 -0.44 10.33
CA LEU A 431 -7.16 -0.98 11.69
C LEU A 431 -8.61 -0.92 12.15
N VAL A 432 -9.06 -1.94 12.87
CA VAL A 432 -10.39 -1.99 13.48
C VAL A 432 -10.25 -2.15 14.98
N PHE A 433 -10.99 -1.33 15.70
CA PHE A 433 -11.00 -1.30 17.16
C PHE A 433 -12.39 -1.66 17.69
N LYS A 434 -12.39 -2.26 18.87
CA LYS A 434 -13.58 -2.44 19.68
C LYS A 434 -13.24 -2.09 21.13
N ASP A 435 -14.10 -1.30 21.78
CA ASP A 435 -13.88 -0.83 23.16
C ASP A 435 -12.46 -0.22 23.35
N GLY A 436 -12.03 0.64 22.41
CA GLY A 436 -10.76 1.35 22.46
C GLY A 436 -9.50 0.50 22.20
N LYS A 437 -9.62 -0.77 21.79
CA LYS A 437 -8.46 -1.65 21.53
C LYS A 437 -8.54 -2.31 20.16
N PRO A 438 -7.39 -2.58 19.51
CA PRO A 438 -7.37 -3.21 18.19
C PRO A 438 -7.91 -4.64 18.25
N VAL A 439 -8.72 -5.00 17.25
CA VAL A 439 -9.26 -6.35 17.06
C VAL A 439 -8.93 -6.92 15.69
N LEU A 440 -8.58 -6.04 14.71
CA LEU A 440 -8.23 -6.47 13.37
C LEU A 440 -7.28 -5.45 12.73
N ALA A 441 -6.27 -5.95 12.03
CA ALA A 441 -5.42 -5.17 11.14
C ALA A 441 -5.42 -5.81 9.75
N ILE A 442 -5.48 -4.98 8.70
CA ILE A 442 -5.60 -5.45 7.32
C ILE A 442 -4.79 -4.59 6.36
N SER A 443 -4.18 -5.25 5.40
CA SER A 443 -3.59 -4.65 4.20
C SER A 443 -4.01 -5.47 2.99
N VAL A 444 -4.33 -4.80 1.89
CA VAL A 444 -4.77 -5.46 0.66
C VAL A 444 -4.02 -4.88 -0.52
N ALA A 445 -3.50 -5.74 -1.40
CA ALA A 445 -2.92 -5.35 -2.68
C ALA A 445 -3.95 -5.50 -3.81
N GLY A 446 -3.91 -4.63 -4.84
CA GLY A 446 -4.81 -4.74 -6.00
C GLY A 446 -5.47 -3.44 -6.46
N GLY A 447 -4.79 -2.30 -6.35
CA GLY A 447 -5.27 -1.02 -6.87
C GLY A 447 -6.64 -0.60 -6.31
N ASP A 448 -7.58 -0.23 -7.16
CA ASP A 448 -8.93 0.17 -6.76
C ASP A 448 -9.75 -0.95 -6.09
N LEU A 449 -9.31 -2.22 -6.21
CA LEU A 449 -9.94 -3.35 -5.54
C LEU A 449 -9.58 -3.47 -4.05
N GLN A 450 -8.58 -2.73 -3.57
CA GLN A 450 -8.04 -2.87 -2.22
C GLN A 450 -9.12 -2.67 -1.15
N ASP A 451 -9.82 -1.53 -1.17
CA ASP A 451 -10.86 -1.26 -0.17
C ASP A 451 -12.16 -2.04 -0.42
N GLN A 452 -12.46 -2.40 -1.67
CA GLN A 452 -13.59 -3.30 -1.96
C GLN A 452 -13.39 -4.67 -1.31
N THR A 453 -12.15 -5.21 -1.38
CA THR A 453 -11.79 -6.47 -0.73
C THR A 453 -11.62 -6.30 0.78
N ALA A 454 -11.00 -5.21 1.24
CA ALA A 454 -10.86 -4.93 2.67
C ALA A 454 -12.24 -4.84 3.35
N LEU A 455 -13.21 -4.18 2.73
CA LEU A 455 -14.59 -4.12 3.21
C LEU A 455 -15.18 -5.53 3.40
N GLN A 456 -15.08 -6.39 2.38
CA GLN A 456 -15.61 -7.76 2.43
C GLN A 456 -14.92 -8.59 3.51
N VAL A 457 -13.59 -8.56 3.61
CA VAL A 457 -12.83 -9.29 4.65
C VAL A 457 -13.18 -8.78 6.04
N MET A 458 -13.28 -7.46 6.24
CA MET A 458 -13.71 -6.89 7.51
C MET A 458 -15.13 -7.36 7.89
N LEU A 459 -16.10 -7.25 6.99
CA LEU A 459 -17.49 -7.66 7.26
C LEU A 459 -17.60 -9.18 7.48
N ASN A 460 -16.81 -9.99 6.78
CA ASN A 460 -16.74 -11.43 7.01
C ASN A 460 -16.34 -11.74 8.46
N VAL A 461 -15.38 -11.01 9.02
CA VAL A 461 -14.97 -11.17 10.42
C VAL A 461 -15.98 -10.53 11.38
N LEU A 462 -16.38 -9.28 11.16
CA LEU A 462 -17.14 -8.47 12.11
C LEU A 462 -18.63 -8.84 12.15
N ASP A 463 -19.26 -8.98 10.98
CA ASP A 463 -20.69 -9.25 10.87
C ASP A 463 -21.00 -10.74 10.78
N PHE A 464 -20.19 -11.50 10.05
CA PHE A 464 -20.46 -12.93 9.82
C PHE A 464 -19.67 -13.86 10.73
N GLY A 465 -18.75 -13.34 11.57
CA GLY A 465 -18.03 -14.11 12.61
C GLY A 465 -17.03 -15.11 12.05
N MET A 466 -16.55 -14.93 10.82
CA MET A 466 -15.59 -15.82 10.19
C MET A 466 -14.21 -15.70 10.83
N SER A 467 -13.46 -16.80 10.86
CA SER A 467 -12.03 -16.76 11.14
C SER A 467 -11.27 -15.96 10.06
N PRO A 468 -10.08 -15.43 10.35
CA PRO A 468 -9.31 -14.73 9.32
C PRO A 468 -9.02 -15.59 8.08
N ALA A 469 -8.81 -16.89 8.25
CA ALA A 469 -8.60 -17.83 7.15
C ALA A 469 -9.83 -17.97 6.24
N GLU A 470 -11.01 -18.14 6.82
CA GLU A 470 -12.28 -18.16 6.08
C GLU A 470 -12.53 -16.82 5.40
N ALA A 471 -12.30 -15.70 6.09
CA ALA A 471 -12.56 -14.37 5.59
C ALA A 471 -11.73 -14.02 4.33
N VAL A 472 -10.44 -14.39 4.29
CA VAL A 472 -9.56 -14.11 3.13
C VAL A 472 -9.76 -15.09 1.97
N THR A 473 -10.34 -16.26 2.22
CA THR A 473 -10.59 -17.28 1.17
C THR A 473 -12.01 -17.29 0.64
N ALA A 474 -12.95 -16.62 1.32
CA ALA A 474 -14.34 -16.50 0.86
C ALA A 474 -14.42 -15.95 -0.58
N PRO A 475 -15.41 -16.38 -1.37
CA PRO A 475 -15.67 -15.80 -2.69
C PRO A 475 -15.88 -14.29 -2.60
N ARG A 476 -15.25 -13.55 -3.51
CA ARG A 476 -15.28 -12.08 -3.53
C ARG A 476 -15.96 -11.55 -4.79
N PHE A 477 -16.38 -10.30 -4.69
CA PHE A 477 -16.94 -9.53 -5.79
C PHE A 477 -16.32 -8.13 -5.84
N ALA A 478 -16.47 -7.45 -6.98
CA ALA A 478 -15.98 -6.09 -7.16
C ALA A 478 -16.79 -5.34 -8.21
N THR A 479 -16.68 -4.01 -8.21
CA THR A 479 -17.24 -3.16 -9.26
C THR A 479 -16.15 -2.25 -9.84
N LYS A 480 -16.27 -1.95 -11.13
CA LYS A 480 -15.49 -0.93 -11.84
C LYS A 480 -16.35 0.31 -12.17
N HIS A 481 -17.42 0.52 -11.44
CA HIS A 481 -18.34 1.66 -11.59
C HIS A 481 -17.74 2.95 -11.00
N HIS A 482 -16.48 3.23 -11.33
CA HIS A 482 -15.71 4.37 -10.83
C HIS A 482 -14.59 4.73 -11.82
N LEU A 483 -14.04 5.95 -11.70
CA LEU A 483 -12.79 6.28 -12.37
C LEU A 483 -11.64 5.45 -11.78
N GLY A 484 -10.88 4.80 -12.63
CA GLY A 484 -9.66 4.10 -12.23
C GLY A 484 -8.64 5.08 -11.62
N SER A 485 -7.97 4.67 -10.56
CA SER A 485 -6.97 5.51 -9.89
C SER A 485 -5.67 5.64 -10.67
N PHE A 486 -5.38 4.72 -11.58
CA PHE A 486 -4.21 4.75 -12.44
C PHE A 486 -4.62 5.24 -13.83
N ARG A 487 -4.04 6.35 -14.26
CA ARG A 487 -4.33 7.00 -15.55
C ARG A 487 -5.83 7.26 -15.81
N GLN A 488 -6.64 7.26 -14.75
CA GLN A 488 -8.08 7.53 -14.77
C GLN A 488 -8.84 6.73 -15.83
N THR A 489 -8.69 5.39 -15.81
CA THR A 489 -9.47 4.47 -16.65
C THR A 489 -10.95 4.77 -16.55
N PRO A 490 -11.67 4.87 -17.67
CA PRO A 490 -13.10 5.16 -17.68
C PRO A 490 -13.93 4.16 -16.87
N PRO A 491 -15.01 4.58 -16.21
CA PRO A 491 -15.85 3.70 -15.41
C PRO A 491 -16.66 2.72 -16.26
N GLU A 492 -16.75 1.47 -15.83
CA GLU A 492 -17.66 0.47 -16.40
C GLU A 492 -18.99 0.50 -15.66
N LEU A 493 -19.92 1.36 -16.09
CA LEU A 493 -21.19 1.61 -15.40
C LEU A 493 -22.06 0.35 -15.30
N GLY A 494 -22.53 0.06 -14.08
CA GLY A 494 -23.31 -1.13 -13.76
C GLY A 494 -22.51 -2.41 -13.62
N SER A 495 -21.17 -2.38 -13.73
CA SER A 495 -20.31 -3.57 -13.64
C SER A 495 -20.37 -4.23 -12.27
N LEU A 496 -20.34 -5.56 -12.28
CA LEU A 496 -20.19 -6.42 -11.11
C LEU A 496 -19.35 -7.65 -11.48
N VAL A 497 -18.16 -7.74 -10.96
CA VAL A 497 -17.29 -8.90 -11.12
C VAL A 497 -17.57 -9.85 -9.96
N LEU A 498 -17.93 -11.11 -10.26
CA LEU A 498 -18.19 -12.16 -9.26
C LEU A 498 -17.19 -13.29 -9.41
N TYR A 499 -16.70 -13.86 -8.30
CA TYR A 499 -15.98 -15.13 -8.34
C TYR A 499 -16.89 -16.27 -8.81
N PRO A 500 -16.34 -17.27 -9.55
CA PRO A 500 -17.14 -18.36 -10.09
C PRO A 500 -17.76 -19.27 -9.02
N GLU A 501 -17.28 -19.21 -7.78
CA GLU A 501 -17.76 -19.99 -6.64
C GLU A 501 -19.09 -19.47 -6.05
N PHE A 502 -19.60 -18.32 -6.50
CA PHE A 502 -20.95 -17.89 -6.12
C PHE A 502 -22.02 -18.84 -6.66
N ALA A 503 -23.12 -19.03 -5.91
CA ALA A 503 -24.21 -19.87 -6.34
C ALA A 503 -24.85 -19.33 -7.65
N LYS A 504 -25.27 -20.23 -8.55
CA LYS A 504 -25.90 -19.87 -9.83
C LYS A 504 -27.09 -18.91 -9.63
N ALA A 505 -27.94 -19.16 -8.63
CA ALA A 505 -29.06 -18.30 -8.30
C ALA A 505 -28.64 -16.87 -7.93
N THR A 506 -27.44 -16.67 -7.35
CA THR A 506 -26.90 -15.34 -7.07
C THR A 506 -26.56 -14.58 -8.36
N PHE A 507 -25.98 -15.27 -9.35
CA PHE A 507 -25.72 -14.68 -10.67
C PHE A 507 -27.03 -14.27 -11.37
N GLU A 508 -28.03 -15.13 -11.36
CA GLU A 508 -29.32 -14.91 -12.03
C GLU A 508 -30.08 -13.75 -11.40
N ASP A 509 -30.15 -13.69 -10.06
CA ASP A 509 -30.83 -12.61 -9.34
C ASP A 509 -30.16 -11.25 -9.58
N LEU A 510 -28.83 -11.18 -9.44
CA LEU A 510 -28.09 -9.94 -9.64
C LEU A 510 -28.14 -9.45 -11.10
N ALA A 511 -28.15 -10.36 -12.07
CA ALA A 511 -28.38 -10.03 -13.48
C ALA A 511 -29.79 -9.47 -13.71
N ALA A 512 -30.81 -10.07 -13.07
CA ALA A 512 -32.20 -9.59 -13.14
C ALA A 512 -32.36 -8.19 -12.54
N ARG A 513 -31.56 -7.82 -11.52
CA ARG A 513 -31.51 -6.44 -10.99
C ARG A 513 -30.75 -5.48 -11.93
N GLY A 514 -30.18 -5.95 -13.03
CA GLY A 514 -29.50 -5.12 -14.04
C GLY A 514 -28.00 -4.93 -13.81
N HIS A 515 -27.36 -5.69 -12.93
CA HIS A 515 -25.90 -5.70 -12.87
C HIS A 515 -25.30 -6.30 -14.15
N LYS A 516 -24.27 -5.65 -14.71
CA LYS A 516 -23.47 -6.18 -15.81
C LYS A 516 -22.41 -7.12 -15.24
N ILE A 517 -22.75 -8.40 -15.17
CA ILE A 517 -21.92 -9.40 -14.49
C ILE A 517 -20.80 -9.88 -15.39
N SER A 518 -19.59 -9.99 -14.81
CA SER A 518 -18.44 -10.67 -15.40
C SER A 518 -17.76 -11.57 -14.36
N VAL A 519 -16.97 -12.52 -14.85
CA VAL A 519 -16.21 -13.46 -14.02
C VAL A 519 -14.72 -13.22 -14.27
N PRO A 520 -13.84 -13.19 -13.24
CA PRO A 520 -12.41 -13.05 -13.45
C PRO A 520 -11.87 -14.16 -14.35
N ALA A 521 -10.85 -13.85 -15.17
CA ALA A 521 -10.15 -14.90 -15.93
C ALA A 521 -9.64 -15.99 -14.97
N LYS A 522 -9.56 -17.24 -15.41
CA LYS A 522 -9.28 -18.47 -14.61
C LYS A 522 -8.11 -18.40 -13.62
N LYS A 523 -7.21 -17.42 -13.72
CA LYS A 523 -6.09 -17.18 -12.80
C LYS A 523 -6.16 -15.80 -12.11
N GLY A 524 -7.20 -15.00 -12.41
CA GLY A 524 -7.39 -13.68 -11.83
C GLY A 524 -7.95 -13.80 -10.41
N HIS A 525 -7.39 -13.05 -9.48
CA HIS A 525 -7.95 -12.88 -8.14
C HIS A 525 -8.32 -11.40 -7.95
N LEU A 526 -9.40 -11.17 -7.22
CA LEU A 526 -9.84 -9.82 -6.88
C LEU A 526 -9.08 -9.36 -5.63
N ALA A 527 -7.91 -8.76 -5.85
CA ALA A 527 -7.01 -8.26 -4.83
C ALA A 527 -6.42 -9.36 -3.89
N GLU A 528 -5.51 -8.98 -3.03
CA GLU A 528 -4.61 -9.86 -2.29
C GLU A 528 -4.56 -9.46 -0.81
N PRO A 529 -5.52 -9.89 0.03
CA PRO A 529 -5.59 -9.52 1.44
C PRO A 529 -4.56 -10.25 2.31
N SER A 530 -4.08 -9.51 3.31
CA SER A 530 -3.37 -9.99 4.50
C SER A 530 -4.03 -9.41 5.73
N VAL A 531 -4.36 -10.24 6.73
CA VAL A 531 -5.11 -9.84 7.92
C VAL A 531 -4.53 -10.47 9.17
N ILE A 532 -4.57 -9.75 10.28
CA ILE A 532 -4.37 -10.27 11.63
C ILE A 532 -5.63 -9.94 12.45
N VAL A 533 -6.24 -10.94 13.05
CA VAL A 533 -7.33 -10.80 14.03
C VAL A 533 -6.78 -11.07 15.40
N ILE A 534 -7.13 -10.21 16.35
CA ILE A 534 -6.67 -10.23 17.74
C ILE A 534 -7.82 -10.68 18.62
N ASP A 535 -7.72 -11.86 19.21
CA ASP A 535 -8.66 -12.33 20.23
C ASP A 535 -8.33 -11.69 21.58
N ARG A 536 -9.12 -10.70 21.98
CA ARG A 536 -8.90 -9.95 23.23
C ARG A 536 -9.11 -10.77 24.51
N LYS A 537 -9.83 -11.90 24.41
CA LYS A 537 -10.06 -12.76 25.59
C LYS A 537 -8.88 -13.67 25.87
N THR A 538 -8.27 -14.18 24.83
CA THR A 538 -7.16 -15.16 24.93
C THR A 538 -5.79 -14.55 24.68
N GLY A 539 -5.72 -13.34 24.09
CA GLY A 539 -4.50 -12.72 23.62
C GLY A 539 -3.94 -13.37 22.34
N GLU A 540 -4.70 -14.27 21.71
CA GLU A 540 -4.26 -14.96 20.51
C GLU A 540 -4.27 -14.03 19.28
N LEU A 541 -3.19 -14.05 18.52
CA LEU A 541 -3.02 -13.37 17.25
C LEU A 541 -3.20 -14.41 16.13
N ARG A 542 -4.25 -14.25 15.31
CA ARG A 542 -4.52 -15.12 14.17
C ARG A 542 -4.24 -14.37 12.87
N ALA A 543 -3.23 -14.77 12.16
CA ALA A 543 -2.81 -14.18 10.90
C ALA A 543 -3.27 -15.04 9.72
N ALA A 544 -3.76 -14.42 8.64
CA ALA A 544 -4.05 -15.10 7.38
C ALA A 544 -3.83 -14.19 6.17
N GLY A 545 -3.20 -14.74 5.12
CA GLY A 545 -3.06 -14.12 3.83
C GLY A 545 -3.73 -14.98 2.74
N ASP A 546 -4.20 -14.37 1.65
CA ASP A 546 -4.84 -15.13 0.57
C ASP A 546 -3.83 -16.10 -0.08
N PRO A 547 -4.04 -17.43 0.02
CA PRO A 547 -3.13 -18.41 -0.55
C PRO A 547 -3.09 -18.37 -2.09
N ARG A 548 -4.18 -17.92 -2.75
CA ARG A 548 -4.25 -17.75 -4.21
C ARG A 548 -3.27 -16.67 -4.68
N ALA A 549 -3.02 -15.68 -3.82
CA ALA A 549 -2.11 -14.56 -4.06
C ALA A 549 -0.71 -14.77 -3.46
N LYS A 550 -0.40 -15.95 -2.96
CA LYS A 550 0.88 -16.28 -2.30
C LYS A 550 1.19 -15.30 -1.15
N ARG A 551 0.17 -14.91 -0.38
CA ARG A 551 0.38 -14.19 0.87
C ARG A 551 0.74 -15.17 1.97
N HIS A 552 1.66 -14.79 2.85
CA HIS A 552 2.26 -15.66 3.83
C HIS A 552 2.09 -15.10 5.24
N ALA A 553 2.06 -15.97 6.23
CA ALA A 553 1.93 -15.64 7.64
C ALA A 553 2.88 -16.46 8.50
N ALA A 554 3.30 -15.86 9.60
CA ALA A 554 4.00 -16.51 10.71
C ALA A 554 3.47 -15.94 12.03
N ALA A 555 3.43 -16.77 13.06
CA ALA A 555 3.12 -16.37 14.43
C ALA A 555 3.82 -17.32 15.41
N TYR A 556 4.00 -16.91 16.68
CA TYR A 556 4.66 -17.72 17.71
C TYR A 556 4.18 -17.36 19.13
#